data_c1871ad191dc4417f7f4f18fe24c4392
#
_entry.id   c1871ad191dc4417f7f4f18fe24c4392
#
_cell.length_a   1.000
_cell.length_b   1.000
_cell.length_c   1.000
_cell.angle_alpha   90.00
_cell.angle_beta   90.00
_cell.angle_gamma   90.00
#
_symmetry.space_group_name_H-M   'P 1'
#
loop_
_entity.id
_entity.type
_entity.pdbx_description
1 polymer ?
#
loop_
_entity_poly.entity_id
_entity_poly.type
_entity_poly.pdbx_seq_one_letter_code
_entity_poly.pdbx_strand_id
1 'polypeptide(L)'
;MRNGSETDSASANSSAAWAPLFSPLFRTLWLASAVSNVGTWMQNVGGAWLMTILSTSPLLIALVQTATTLPVFLLSIPAGALADLVDRRKLLIFTQTWMLVAAAVLGMLTLFGKTGPWTLLLLTFALGIGATMNGPAWQAIVPELVPREQLASAIALNSVGFNIARAVGPALGGLVIAVSNTGADFLLNALSFVGVVVVLYQWKRGRREPGMNGGSVVSAIWTGIRYVRFAPELHAVLLRVGAFALCASALWALLPVMASQHLGSGAGGYGLLLGCLGTGSVLGAGILAPLRLRLSVDQLVAGGIVLFAIASCGLAVLTSFPLVAFAMLLGGIAWMTVMSNFNVSAQTALPHWVRARALSVYLLVFQGDMAVGSWVWGEVAARFTPRVALLAASAGLLIGFLALLRYKLHAIDSLDLTPSMHWPEPEIVAKFDPAEGPVLVMVEYKIEPSTAPDFTRAVHALGQIRRRDGAIRWGLFADPAHPGRYIESFLVESWGEHLRQHERVTVSDRIVEERAQSFHIGEHPPAVTHWIAARNGE
;
A
#
# COMPACT_ATOMS: atom_id res chain seq x y z
N MET A 1 9.54 23.52 -46.68
CA MET A 1 9.41 23.94 -45.26
C MET A 1 7.94 23.86 -44.81
N ARG A 2 7.33 22.66 -44.73
CA ARG A 2 5.93 22.48 -44.26
C ARG A 2 5.69 21.27 -43.36
N ASN A 3 6.75 20.51 -42.96
CA ASN A 3 6.62 19.32 -42.15
C ASN A 3 6.99 19.49 -40.66
N GLY A 4 7.34 20.71 -40.21
CA GLY A 4 7.72 20.94 -38.81
C GLY A 4 6.55 21.29 -37.87
N SER A 5 5.43 21.80 -38.40
CA SER A 5 4.31 22.27 -37.57
C SER A 5 3.29 21.19 -37.18
N GLU A 6 3.20 20.08 -37.94
CA GLU A 6 2.30 18.98 -37.64
C GLU A 6 2.87 18.02 -36.58
N THR A 7 4.20 17.87 -36.53
CA THR A 7 4.86 17.06 -35.49
C THR A 7 4.88 17.76 -34.14
N ASP A 8 4.99 19.09 -34.09
CA ASP A 8 4.94 19.86 -32.83
C ASP A 8 3.51 19.92 -32.25
N SER A 9 2.48 20.01 -33.07
CA SER A 9 1.09 19.98 -32.60
C SER A 9 0.64 18.59 -32.14
N ALA A 10 1.16 17.53 -32.72
CA ALA A 10 0.91 16.14 -32.29
C ALA A 10 1.63 15.83 -30.96
N SER A 11 2.84 16.33 -30.75
CA SER A 11 3.59 16.17 -29.50
C SER A 11 2.98 16.99 -28.35
N ALA A 12 2.50 18.21 -28.61
CA ALA A 12 1.81 19.05 -27.62
C ALA A 12 0.45 18.44 -27.20
N ASN A 13 -0.28 17.79 -28.12
CA ASN A 13 -1.54 17.10 -27.80
C ASN A 13 -1.32 15.78 -27.03
N SER A 14 -0.19 15.10 -27.19
CA SER A 14 0.11 13.86 -26.47
C SER A 14 0.44 14.07 -24.99
N SER A 15 0.94 15.26 -24.63
CA SER A 15 1.26 15.65 -23.25
C SER A 15 0.11 16.30 -22.48
N ALA A 16 -1.03 16.56 -23.11
CA ALA A 16 -2.19 17.13 -22.44
C ALA A 16 -2.75 16.18 -21.36
N ALA A 17 -3.09 16.71 -20.19
CA ALA A 17 -3.62 15.91 -19.06
C ALA A 17 -4.84 15.03 -19.43
N TRP A 18 -5.60 15.44 -20.44
CA TRP A 18 -6.81 14.76 -20.92
C TRP A 18 -6.57 13.86 -22.15
N ALA A 19 -5.32 13.80 -22.67
CA ALA A 19 -4.98 13.06 -23.87
C ALA A 19 -5.44 11.58 -23.86
N PRO A 20 -5.37 10.83 -22.75
CA PRO A 20 -5.86 9.44 -22.72
C PRO A 20 -7.34 9.28 -23.03
N LEU A 21 -8.17 10.29 -22.74
CA LEU A 21 -9.63 10.24 -23.01
C LEU A 21 -9.99 10.32 -24.48
N PHE A 22 -9.06 10.71 -25.36
CA PHE A 22 -9.26 10.66 -26.80
C PHE A 22 -9.18 9.21 -27.35
N SER A 23 -8.55 8.28 -26.61
CA SER A 23 -8.63 6.85 -26.92
C SER A 23 -10.03 6.33 -26.57
N PRO A 24 -10.82 5.83 -27.55
CA PRO A 24 -12.18 5.35 -27.28
C PRO A 24 -12.21 4.21 -26.25
N LEU A 25 -11.22 3.30 -26.31
CA LEU A 25 -11.12 2.16 -25.39
C LEU A 25 -10.82 2.64 -23.96
N PHE A 26 -9.81 3.50 -23.78
CA PHE A 26 -9.48 4.03 -22.46
C PHE A 26 -10.64 4.82 -21.87
N ARG A 27 -11.26 5.70 -22.68
CA ARG A 27 -12.41 6.51 -22.26
C ARG A 27 -13.58 5.66 -21.78
N THR A 28 -13.99 4.66 -22.56
CA THR A 28 -15.15 3.81 -22.18
C THR A 28 -14.84 2.99 -20.93
N LEU A 29 -13.63 2.45 -20.81
CA LEU A 29 -13.23 1.67 -19.65
C LEU A 29 -13.07 2.56 -18.41
N TRP A 30 -12.52 3.77 -18.56
CA TRP A 30 -12.38 4.75 -17.50
C TRP A 30 -13.75 5.22 -16.96
N LEU A 31 -14.69 5.53 -17.84
CA LEU A 31 -16.06 5.91 -17.45
C LEU A 31 -16.77 4.77 -16.73
N ALA A 32 -16.72 3.54 -17.29
CA ALA A 32 -17.32 2.36 -16.67
C ALA A 32 -16.71 2.11 -15.27
N SER A 33 -15.40 2.24 -15.14
CA SER A 33 -14.70 2.10 -13.86
C SER A 33 -15.05 3.21 -12.87
N ALA A 34 -15.17 4.46 -13.31
CA ALA A 34 -15.57 5.57 -12.45
C ALA A 34 -16.97 5.34 -11.87
N VAL A 35 -17.93 4.91 -12.70
CA VAL A 35 -19.29 4.55 -12.28
C VAL A 35 -19.26 3.37 -11.30
N SER A 36 -18.46 2.33 -11.61
CA SER A 36 -18.31 1.16 -10.73
C SER A 36 -17.67 1.52 -9.38
N ASN A 37 -16.70 2.43 -9.35
CA ASN A 37 -16.12 2.92 -8.10
C ASN A 37 -17.17 3.70 -7.27
N VAL A 38 -18.01 4.53 -7.90
CA VAL A 38 -19.13 5.20 -7.20
C VAL A 38 -20.06 4.15 -6.61
N GLY A 39 -20.50 3.15 -7.39
CA GLY A 39 -21.35 2.06 -6.90
C GLY A 39 -20.72 1.29 -5.72
N THR A 40 -19.41 1.05 -5.76
CA THR A 40 -18.69 0.38 -4.65
C THR A 40 -18.72 1.22 -3.37
N TRP A 41 -18.51 2.54 -3.47
CA TRP A 41 -18.62 3.43 -2.31
C TRP A 41 -20.05 3.57 -1.78
N MET A 42 -21.05 3.56 -2.66
CA MET A 42 -22.46 3.48 -2.28
C MET A 42 -22.73 2.20 -1.50
N GLN A 43 -22.31 1.05 -2.00
CA GLN A 43 -22.50 -0.25 -1.35
C GLN A 43 -21.81 -0.32 0.02
N ASN A 44 -20.65 0.30 0.21
CA ASN A 44 -20.01 0.38 1.53
C ASN A 44 -20.89 1.08 2.56
N VAL A 45 -21.59 2.15 2.14
CA VAL A 45 -22.59 2.83 2.97
C VAL A 45 -23.78 1.91 3.23
N GLY A 46 -24.29 1.25 2.18
CA GLY A 46 -25.40 0.31 2.28
C GLY A 46 -25.13 -0.84 3.24
N GLY A 47 -23.95 -1.46 3.14
CA GLY A 47 -23.55 -2.56 4.01
C GLY A 47 -23.46 -2.16 5.48
N ALA A 48 -22.76 -1.06 5.75
CA ALA A 48 -22.63 -0.55 7.11
C ALA A 48 -23.98 -0.09 7.69
N TRP A 49 -24.81 0.58 6.90
CA TRP A 49 -26.15 1.01 7.33
C TRP A 49 -27.10 -0.16 7.55
N LEU A 50 -27.12 -1.12 6.63
CA LEU A 50 -27.98 -2.32 6.78
C LEU A 50 -27.66 -3.07 8.07
N MET A 51 -26.38 -3.17 8.45
CA MET A 51 -26.02 -3.82 9.70
C MET A 51 -26.60 -3.09 10.92
N THR A 52 -26.74 -1.75 10.91
CA THR A 52 -27.38 -1.00 12.00
C THR A 52 -28.88 -1.31 12.11
N ILE A 53 -29.54 -1.73 11.03
CA ILE A 53 -30.93 -2.16 11.01
C ILE A 53 -31.05 -3.62 11.47
N LEU A 54 -30.11 -4.48 11.07
CA LEU A 54 -30.14 -5.91 11.38
C LEU A 54 -29.68 -6.23 12.80
N SER A 55 -28.88 -5.38 13.41
CA SER A 55 -28.32 -5.60 14.73
C SER A 55 -28.06 -4.30 15.48
N THR A 56 -28.32 -4.32 16.79
CA THR A 56 -27.96 -3.24 17.73
C THR A 56 -26.53 -3.39 18.25
N SER A 57 -25.85 -4.51 17.97
CA SER A 57 -24.49 -4.79 18.45
C SER A 57 -23.45 -3.93 17.73
N PRO A 58 -22.73 -3.05 18.45
CA PRO A 58 -21.63 -2.27 17.86
C PRO A 58 -20.54 -3.15 17.25
N LEU A 59 -20.30 -4.34 17.82
CA LEU A 59 -19.33 -5.30 17.29
C LEU A 59 -19.72 -5.78 15.90
N LEU A 60 -20.97 -6.22 15.68
CA LEU A 60 -21.42 -6.69 14.36
C LEU A 60 -21.36 -5.57 13.32
N ILE A 61 -21.69 -4.34 13.72
CA ILE A 61 -21.61 -3.17 12.83
C ILE A 61 -20.13 -2.88 12.47
N ALA A 62 -19.24 -2.93 13.43
CA ALA A 62 -17.79 -2.74 13.21
C ALA A 62 -17.18 -3.84 12.35
N LEU A 63 -17.68 -5.10 12.46
CA LEU A 63 -17.22 -6.23 11.65
C LEU A 63 -17.50 -6.07 10.15
N VAL A 64 -18.40 -5.18 9.73
CA VAL A 64 -18.57 -4.86 8.29
C VAL A 64 -17.28 -4.24 7.74
N GLN A 65 -16.65 -3.34 8.49
CA GLN A 65 -15.36 -2.77 8.10
C GLN A 65 -14.25 -3.82 8.09
N THR A 66 -14.22 -4.72 9.09
CA THR A 66 -13.31 -5.87 9.10
C THR A 66 -13.52 -6.76 7.87
N ALA A 67 -14.77 -7.08 7.53
CA ALA A 67 -15.10 -7.91 6.37
C ALA A 67 -14.66 -7.27 5.04
N THR A 68 -14.61 -5.95 4.98
CA THR A 68 -14.14 -5.19 3.80
C THR A 68 -12.62 -5.19 3.68
N THR A 69 -11.88 -5.07 4.80
CA THR A 69 -10.42 -4.88 4.80
C THR A 69 -9.64 -6.19 4.95
N LEU A 70 -10.19 -7.17 5.64
CA LEU A 70 -9.55 -8.47 5.90
C LEU A 70 -9.17 -9.24 4.62
N PRO A 71 -9.98 -9.27 3.52
CA PRO A 71 -9.56 -9.90 2.28
C PRO A 71 -8.28 -9.30 1.70
N VAL A 72 -8.10 -7.97 1.80
CA VAL A 72 -6.89 -7.29 1.32
C VAL A 72 -5.68 -7.75 2.14
N PHE A 73 -5.82 -7.83 3.47
CA PHE A 73 -4.77 -8.36 4.34
C PHE A 73 -4.38 -9.79 3.97
N LEU A 74 -5.35 -10.68 3.77
CA LEU A 74 -5.08 -12.09 3.50
C LEU A 74 -4.58 -12.35 2.07
N LEU A 75 -5.07 -11.61 1.08
CA LEU A 75 -4.94 -11.96 -0.34
C LEU A 75 -4.13 -10.95 -1.17
N SER A 76 -3.66 -9.81 -0.62
CA SER A 76 -2.92 -8.81 -1.41
C SER A 76 -1.69 -9.38 -2.10
N ILE A 77 -0.94 -10.24 -1.40
CA ILE A 77 0.26 -10.88 -1.94
C ILE A 77 -0.08 -11.93 -3.01
N PRO A 78 -0.97 -12.92 -2.75
CA PRO A 78 -1.42 -13.85 -3.78
C PRO A 78 -2.08 -13.16 -4.99
N ALA A 79 -2.83 -12.08 -4.76
CA ALA A 79 -3.50 -11.34 -5.84
C ALA A 79 -2.50 -10.69 -6.80
N GLY A 80 -1.42 -10.08 -6.28
CA GLY A 80 -0.34 -9.54 -7.09
C GLY A 80 0.30 -10.61 -7.96
N ALA A 81 0.63 -11.75 -7.34
CA ALA A 81 1.22 -12.89 -8.02
C ALA A 81 0.32 -13.45 -9.14
N LEU A 82 -0.98 -13.57 -8.86
CA LEU A 82 -1.93 -14.07 -9.85
C LEU A 82 -2.09 -13.11 -11.03
N ALA A 83 -2.04 -11.79 -10.80
CA ALA A 83 -2.10 -10.78 -11.84
C ALA A 83 -0.89 -10.82 -12.80
N ASP A 84 0.25 -11.36 -12.34
CA ASP A 84 1.44 -11.54 -13.17
C ASP A 84 1.42 -12.86 -13.96
N LEU A 85 0.77 -13.91 -13.44
CA LEU A 85 0.74 -15.25 -14.03
C LEU A 85 -0.41 -15.47 -15.01
N VAL A 86 -1.55 -14.80 -14.78
CA VAL A 86 -2.77 -15.01 -15.55
C VAL A 86 -3.01 -13.87 -16.53
N ASP A 87 -3.73 -14.15 -17.61
CA ASP A 87 -4.22 -13.09 -18.52
C ASP A 87 -5.03 -12.06 -17.75
N ARG A 88 -4.52 -10.83 -17.69
CA ARG A 88 -5.07 -9.71 -16.92
C ARG A 88 -6.51 -9.39 -17.29
N ARG A 89 -6.87 -9.46 -18.59
CA ARG A 89 -8.24 -9.26 -19.06
C ARG A 89 -9.19 -10.35 -18.52
N LYS A 90 -8.77 -11.62 -18.60
CA LYS A 90 -9.58 -12.74 -18.08
C LYS A 90 -9.75 -12.63 -16.56
N LEU A 91 -8.68 -12.28 -15.85
CA LEU A 91 -8.72 -12.06 -14.40
C LEU A 91 -9.69 -10.94 -14.04
N LEU A 92 -9.64 -9.80 -14.76
CA LEU A 92 -10.58 -8.69 -14.54
C LEU A 92 -12.02 -9.08 -14.84
N ILE A 93 -12.30 -9.78 -15.93
CA ILE A 93 -13.66 -10.26 -16.24
C ILE A 93 -14.14 -11.19 -15.12
N PHE A 94 -13.31 -12.12 -14.66
CA PHE A 94 -13.66 -13.03 -13.58
C PHE A 94 -13.98 -12.28 -12.27
N THR A 95 -13.09 -11.37 -11.84
CA THR A 95 -13.26 -10.64 -10.58
C THR A 95 -14.46 -9.69 -10.62
N GLN A 96 -14.68 -9.02 -11.74
CA GLN A 96 -15.84 -8.14 -11.92
C GLN A 96 -17.16 -8.94 -11.95
N THR A 97 -17.18 -10.10 -12.62
CA THR A 97 -18.35 -11.00 -12.60
C THR A 97 -18.60 -11.57 -11.21
N TRP A 98 -17.56 -11.94 -10.48
CA TRP A 98 -17.66 -12.36 -9.08
C TRP A 98 -18.30 -11.28 -8.20
N MET A 99 -17.82 -10.04 -8.30
CA MET A 99 -18.36 -8.91 -7.53
C MET A 99 -19.80 -8.60 -7.94
N LEU A 100 -20.12 -8.66 -9.25
CA LEU A 100 -21.48 -8.51 -9.76
C LEU A 100 -22.43 -9.53 -9.14
N VAL A 101 -22.05 -10.82 -9.17
CA VAL A 101 -22.88 -11.90 -8.61
C VAL A 101 -23.06 -11.72 -7.11
N ALA A 102 -21.98 -11.44 -6.37
CA ALA A 102 -22.05 -11.24 -4.93
C ALA A 102 -22.93 -10.03 -4.54
N ALA A 103 -22.80 -8.90 -5.26
CA ALA A 103 -23.62 -7.71 -5.04
C ALA A 103 -25.09 -7.96 -5.43
N ALA A 104 -25.34 -8.64 -6.54
CA ALA A 104 -26.71 -8.98 -6.98
C ALA A 104 -27.40 -9.91 -5.99
N VAL A 105 -26.70 -10.96 -5.51
CA VAL A 105 -27.23 -11.88 -4.49
C VAL A 105 -27.55 -11.11 -3.20
N LEU A 106 -26.63 -10.24 -2.74
CA LEU A 106 -26.86 -9.43 -1.54
C LEU A 106 -28.06 -8.50 -1.73
N GLY A 107 -28.15 -7.83 -2.89
CA GLY A 107 -29.28 -6.94 -3.20
C GLY A 107 -30.61 -7.67 -3.23
N MET A 108 -30.69 -8.82 -3.90
CA MET A 108 -31.91 -9.63 -3.98
C MET A 108 -32.32 -10.17 -2.60
N LEU A 109 -31.39 -10.73 -1.83
CA LEU A 109 -31.68 -11.20 -0.48
C LEU A 109 -32.20 -10.07 0.41
N THR A 110 -31.64 -8.86 0.26
CA THR A 110 -32.05 -7.69 1.04
C THR A 110 -33.44 -7.22 0.63
N LEU A 111 -33.78 -7.19 -0.67
CA LEU A 111 -35.11 -6.83 -1.15
C LEU A 111 -36.19 -7.81 -0.64
N PHE A 112 -35.86 -9.10 -0.56
CA PHE A 112 -36.77 -10.11 -0.04
C PHE A 112 -36.77 -10.23 1.49
N GLY A 113 -36.04 -9.37 2.22
CA GLY A 113 -35.97 -9.40 3.67
C GLY A 113 -35.30 -10.64 4.25
N LYS A 114 -34.48 -11.36 3.45
CA LYS A 114 -33.79 -12.59 3.83
C LYS A 114 -32.33 -12.40 4.26
N THR A 115 -31.84 -11.15 4.26
CA THR A 115 -30.45 -10.85 4.67
C THR A 115 -30.35 -10.83 6.19
N GLY A 116 -29.57 -11.75 6.74
CA GLY A 116 -29.17 -11.69 8.16
C GLY A 116 -27.77 -11.09 8.34
N PRO A 117 -27.35 -10.77 9.60
CA PRO A 117 -26.05 -10.17 9.89
C PRO A 117 -24.87 -10.96 9.31
N TRP A 118 -24.86 -12.27 9.48
CA TRP A 118 -23.79 -13.15 8.98
C TRP A 118 -23.78 -13.26 7.45
N THR A 119 -24.96 -13.27 6.81
CA THR A 119 -25.07 -13.27 5.34
C THR A 119 -24.47 -11.97 4.77
N LEU A 120 -24.77 -10.83 5.40
CA LEU A 120 -24.20 -9.55 5.03
C LEU A 120 -22.67 -9.56 5.16
N LEU A 121 -22.12 -10.02 6.28
CA LEU A 121 -20.68 -10.12 6.50
C LEU A 121 -20.01 -11.05 5.47
N LEU A 122 -20.59 -12.22 5.21
CA LEU A 122 -20.05 -13.19 4.25
C LEU A 122 -19.99 -12.62 2.83
N LEU A 123 -21.08 -11.98 2.37
CA LEU A 123 -21.14 -11.41 1.03
C LEU A 123 -20.28 -10.14 0.90
N THR A 124 -20.16 -9.34 1.97
CA THR A 124 -19.21 -8.22 2.02
C THR A 124 -17.76 -8.72 1.93
N PHE A 125 -17.43 -9.79 2.65
CA PHE A 125 -16.11 -10.44 2.57
C PHE A 125 -15.85 -11.00 1.16
N ALA A 126 -16.85 -11.66 0.55
CA ALA A 126 -16.76 -12.16 -0.83
C ALA A 126 -16.51 -11.03 -1.86
N LEU A 127 -17.18 -9.89 -1.70
CA LEU A 127 -16.92 -8.67 -2.49
C LEU A 127 -15.49 -8.17 -2.28
N GLY A 128 -15.02 -8.16 -1.04
CA GLY A 128 -13.63 -7.80 -0.69
C GLY A 128 -12.59 -8.69 -1.36
N ILE A 129 -12.84 -10.01 -1.47
CA ILE A 129 -11.98 -10.94 -2.22
C ILE A 129 -11.89 -10.49 -3.70
N GLY A 130 -13.03 -10.25 -4.34
CA GLY A 130 -13.08 -9.80 -5.73
C GLY A 130 -12.32 -8.49 -5.93
N ALA A 131 -12.55 -7.50 -5.06
CA ALA A 131 -11.89 -6.19 -5.10
C ALA A 131 -10.36 -6.31 -4.92
N THR A 132 -9.91 -7.17 -4.00
CA THR A 132 -8.48 -7.40 -3.74
C THR A 132 -7.78 -7.98 -4.97
N MET A 133 -8.38 -8.96 -5.63
CA MET A 133 -7.82 -9.58 -6.84
C MET A 133 -7.91 -8.65 -8.06
N ASN A 134 -8.92 -7.78 -8.10
CA ASN A 134 -9.11 -6.81 -9.18
C ASN A 134 -8.02 -5.72 -9.20
N GLY A 135 -7.59 -5.24 -8.04
CA GLY A 135 -6.68 -4.09 -7.90
C GLY A 135 -5.37 -4.21 -8.68
N PRO A 136 -4.52 -5.23 -8.45
CA PRO A 136 -3.27 -5.43 -9.18
C PRO A 136 -3.49 -5.62 -10.68
N ALA A 137 -4.52 -6.39 -11.08
CA ALA A 137 -4.85 -6.62 -12.49
C ALA A 137 -5.24 -5.31 -13.20
N TRP A 138 -6.00 -4.44 -12.51
CA TRP A 138 -6.38 -3.12 -13.00
C TRP A 138 -5.16 -2.20 -13.21
N GLN A 139 -4.26 -2.12 -12.22
CA GLN A 139 -3.05 -1.33 -12.35
C GLN A 139 -2.15 -1.82 -13.48
N ALA A 140 -2.07 -3.14 -13.66
CA ALA A 140 -1.24 -3.76 -14.68
C ALA A 140 -1.80 -3.61 -16.12
N ILE A 141 -3.12 -3.37 -16.30
CA ILE A 141 -3.75 -3.24 -17.62
C ILE A 141 -3.65 -1.81 -18.16
N VAL A 142 -3.58 -0.78 -17.30
CA VAL A 142 -3.54 0.63 -17.70
C VAL A 142 -2.44 0.95 -18.74
N PRO A 143 -1.18 0.45 -18.57
CA PRO A 143 -0.13 0.64 -19.57
C PRO A 143 -0.39 -0.01 -20.93
N GLU A 144 -1.37 -0.92 -21.02
CA GLU A 144 -1.74 -1.57 -22.28
C GLU A 144 -2.83 -0.78 -23.06
N LEU A 145 -3.47 0.19 -22.40
CA LEU A 145 -4.60 0.96 -22.94
C LEU A 145 -4.16 2.27 -23.59
N VAL A 146 -2.97 2.77 -23.25
CA VAL A 146 -2.47 4.07 -23.70
C VAL A 146 -0.99 4.00 -24.12
N PRO A 147 -0.52 4.87 -25.02
CA PRO A 147 0.90 5.04 -25.31
C PRO A 147 1.71 5.41 -24.06
N ARG A 148 3.01 5.10 -24.06
CA ARG A 148 3.90 5.36 -22.90
C ARG A 148 3.94 6.84 -22.49
N GLU A 149 3.86 7.73 -23.46
CA GLU A 149 3.88 9.20 -23.27
C GLU A 149 2.65 9.69 -22.49
N GLN A 150 1.52 8.97 -22.59
CA GLN A 150 0.26 9.30 -21.93
C GLN A 150 0.04 8.56 -20.60
N LEU A 151 0.95 7.65 -20.23
CA LEU A 151 0.76 6.78 -19.06
C LEU A 151 0.60 7.56 -17.76
N ALA A 152 1.42 8.60 -17.55
CA ALA A 152 1.32 9.45 -16.36
C ALA A 152 -0.06 10.14 -16.25
N SER A 153 -0.58 10.66 -17.38
CA SER A 153 -1.90 11.28 -17.46
C SER A 153 -3.03 10.26 -17.22
N ALA A 154 -2.88 9.03 -17.73
CA ALA A 154 -3.86 7.95 -17.52
C ALA A 154 -3.93 7.54 -16.03
N ILE A 155 -2.78 7.42 -15.36
CA ILE A 155 -2.71 7.13 -13.91
C ILE A 155 -3.34 8.29 -13.10
N ALA A 156 -3.05 9.53 -13.47
CA ALA A 156 -3.65 10.71 -12.82
C ALA A 156 -5.17 10.73 -12.98
N LEU A 157 -5.69 10.45 -14.17
CA LEU A 157 -7.15 10.37 -14.43
C LEU A 157 -7.81 9.26 -13.61
N ASN A 158 -7.20 8.09 -13.50
CA ASN A 158 -7.71 7.01 -12.65
C ASN A 158 -7.78 7.44 -11.17
N SER A 159 -6.75 8.14 -10.69
CA SER A 159 -6.72 8.67 -9.33
C SER A 159 -7.80 9.71 -9.10
N VAL A 160 -8.04 10.61 -10.06
CA VAL A 160 -9.14 11.59 -10.02
C VAL A 160 -10.49 10.90 -9.98
N GLY A 161 -10.75 9.92 -10.87
CA GLY A 161 -11.99 9.14 -10.88
C GLY A 161 -12.26 8.44 -9.55
N PHE A 162 -11.24 7.81 -8.97
CA PHE A 162 -11.35 7.16 -7.66
C PHE A 162 -11.67 8.14 -6.52
N ASN A 163 -11.00 9.31 -6.49
CA ASN A 163 -11.24 10.31 -5.45
C ASN A 163 -12.63 10.97 -5.58
N ILE A 164 -13.11 11.23 -6.80
CA ILE A 164 -14.49 11.69 -7.04
C ILE A 164 -15.47 10.65 -6.52
N ALA A 165 -15.29 9.38 -6.87
CA ALA A 165 -16.15 8.30 -6.41
C ALA A 165 -16.20 8.21 -4.87
N ARG A 166 -15.04 8.36 -4.22
CA ARG A 166 -14.90 8.37 -2.75
C ARG A 166 -15.63 9.54 -2.09
N ALA A 167 -15.64 10.71 -2.73
CA ALA A 167 -16.33 11.90 -2.19
C ALA A 167 -17.83 11.87 -2.41
N VAL A 168 -18.27 11.46 -3.62
CA VAL A 168 -19.68 11.54 -4.04
C VAL A 168 -20.43 10.24 -3.73
N GLY A 169 -19.79 9.08 -3.87
CA GLY A 169 -20.41 7.77 -3.71
C GLY A 169 -21.17 7.60 -2.40
N PRO A 170 -20.56 7.89 -1.23
CA PRO A 170 -21.26 7.75 0.05
C PRO A 170 -22.53 8.60 0.17
N ALA A 171 -22.50 9.85 -0.31
CA ALA A 171 -23.66 10.73 -0.29
C ALA A 171 -24.79 10.21 -1.21
N LEU A 172 -24.43 9.72 -2.41
CA LEU A 172 -25.37 9.10 -3.32
C LEU A 172 -25.95 7.81 -2.73
N GLY A 173 -25.13 6.95 -2.13
CA GLY A 173 -25.58 5.72 -1.48
C GLY A 173 -26.57 6.02 -0.33
N GLY A 174 -26.22 6.97 0.54
CA GLY A 174 -27.12 7.42 1.60
C GLY A 174 -28.44 7.98 1.05
N LEU A 175 -28.41 8.74 -0.04
CA LEU A 175 -29.60 9.27 -0.70
C LEU A 175 -30.46 8.14 -1.29
N VAL A 176 -29.88 7.21 -2.04
CA VAL A 176 -30.60 6.07 -2.63
C VAL A 176 -31.28 5.25 -1.55
N ILE A 177 -30.58 4.97 -0.44
CA ILE A 177 -31.14 4.22 0.68
C ILE A 177 -32.29 4.99 1.34
N ALA A 178 -32.18 6.32 1.46
CA ALA A 178 -33.20 7.16 2.10
C ALA A 178 -34.49 7.25 1.27
N VAL A 179 -34.38 7.29 -0.08
CA VAL A 179 -35.56 7.41 -0.99
C VAL A 179 -36.11 6.06 -1.45
N SER A 180 -35.31 4.97 -1.29
CA SER A 180 -35.71 3.62 -1.71
C SER A 180 -35.45 2.62 -0.58
N ASN A 181 -34.38 1.84 -0.68
CA ASN A 181 -33.94 0.89 0.31
C ASN A 181 -32.49 0.44 0.04
N THR A 182 -31.89 -0.30 1.00
CA THR A 182 -30.52 -0.80 0.90
C THR A 182 -30.34 -1.85 -0.22
N GLY A 183 -31.39 -2.63 -0.51
CA GLY A 183 -31.34 -3.63 -1.58
C GLY A 183 -31.19 -3.01 -2.97
N ALA A 184 -31.87 -1.86 -3.21
CA ALA A 184 -31.72 -1.09 -4.44
C ALA A 184 -30.30 -0.54 -4.60
N ASP A 185 -29.67 -0.07 -3.52
CA ASP A 185 -28.28 0.39 -3.52
C ASP A 185 -27.31 -0.72 -3.97
N PHE A 186 -27.47 -1.94 -3.43
CA PHE A 186 -26.65 -3.09 -3.83
C PHE A 186 -26.88 -3.51 -5.28
N LEU A 187 -28.13 -3.46 -5.78
CA LEU A 187 -28.42 -3.79 -7.18
C LEU A 187 -27.87 -2.73 -8.14
N LEU A 188 -27.90 -1.46 -7.77
CA LEU A 188 -27.26 -0.39 -8.56
C LEU A 188 -25.75 -0.62 -8.66
N ASN A 189 -25.10 -1.02 -7.57
CA ASN A 189 -23.69 -1.39 -7.62
C ASN A 189 -23.47 -2.65 -8.49
N ALA A 190 -24.31 -3.68 -8.36
CA ALA A 190 -24.21 -4.86 -9.23
C ALA A 190 -24.32 -4.46 -10.72
N LEU A 191 -25.25 -3.58 -11.07
CA LEU A 191 -25.41 -3.06 -12.43
C LEU A 191 -24.17 -2.30 -12.91
N SER A 192 -23.49 -1.56 -12.02
CA SER A 192 -22.28 -0.82 -12.36
C SER A 192 -21.14 -1.73 -12.84
N PHE A 193 -21.02 -2.94 -12.29
CA PHE A 193 -20.01 -3.92 -12.73
C PHE A 193 -20.30 -4.45 -14.15
N VAL A 194 -21.56 -4.50 -14.58
CA VAL A 194 -21.93 -4.94 -15.93
C VAL A 194 -21.24 -4.08 -16.98
N GLY A 195 -21.21 -2.75 -16.78
CA GLY A 195 -20.55 -1.83 -17.71
C GLY A 195 -19.07 -2.18 -17.93
N VAL A 196 -18.35 -2.47 -16.85
CA VAL A 196 -16.93 -2.85 -16.90
C VAL A 196 -16.75 -4.20 -17.61
N VAL A 197 -17.58 -5.20 -17.26
CA VAL A 197 -17.53 -6.54 -17.88
C VAL A 197 -17.79 -6.45 -19.39
N VAL A 198 -18.79 -5.69 -19.83
CA VAL A 198 -19.12 -5.51 -21.25
C VAL A 198 -17.95 -4.89 -22.02
N VAL A 199 -17.37 -3.81 -21.51
CA VAL A 199 -16.23 -3.15 -22.16
C VAL A 199 -15.02 -4.10 -22.24
N LEU A 200 -14.70 -4.80 -21.16
CA LEU A 200 -13.61 -5.78 -21.14
C LEU A 200 -13.87 -6.97 -22.08
N TYR A 201 -15.13 -7.39 -22.22
CA TYR A 201 -15.50 -8.48 -23.12
C TYR A 201 -15.39 -8.07 -24.59
N GLN A 202 -15.74 -6.84 -24.93
CA GLN A 202 -15.62 -6.30 -26.30
C GLN A 202 -14.16 -6.00 -26.69
N TRP A 203 -13.29 -5.77 -25.71
CA TRP A 203 -11.89 -5.46 -25.98
C TRP A 203 -11.13 -6.65 -26.53
N LYS A 204 -10.66 -6.55 -27.78
CA LYS A 204 -9.78 -7.54 -28.41
C LYS A 204 -8.33 -7.19 -28.09
N ARG A 205 -7.77 -7.88 -27.12
CA ARG A 205 -6.35 -7.73 -26.73
C ARG A 205 -5.46 -8.33 -27.83
N GLY A 206 -4.47 -7.57 -28.32
CA GLY A 206 -3.39 -8.10 -29.15
C GLY A 206 -2.60 -9.18 -28.38
N ARG A 207 -2.17 -10.23 -29.08
CA ARG A 207 -1.37 -11.31 -28.48
C ARG A 207 -0.03 -10.73 -27.99
N ARG A 208 0.17 -10.66 -26.68
CA ARG A 208 1.46 -10.35 -26.08
C ARG A 208 2.09 -11.67 -25.66
N GLU A 209 3.34 -11.88 -26.00
CA GLU A 209 4.09 -13.02 -25.51
C GLU A 209 4.19 -12.93 -23.98
N PRO A 210 4.05 -14.05 -23.24
CA PRO A 210 4.27 -14.06 -21.80
C PRO A 210 5.67 -13.53 -21.53
N GLY A 211 5.79 -12.45 -20.78
CA GLY A 211 7.10 -11.95 -20.36
C GLY A 211 7.80 -13.06 -19.58
N MET A 212 8.98 -13.46 -20.03
CA MET A 212 9.84 -14.44 -19.38
C MET A 212 10.45 -13.88 -18.09
N ASN A 213 9.63 -13.52 -17.12
CA ASN A 213 10.10 -13.28 -15.76
C ASN A 213 9.98 -14.58 -14.97
N GLY A 214 10.93 -15.51 -15.19
CA GLY A 214 11.00 -16.82 -14.57
C GLY A 214 11.38 -16.85 -13.09
N GLY A 215 11.03 -15.83 -12.32
CA GLY A 215 11.19 -15.85 -10.86
C GLY A 215 10.00 -16.49 -10.18
N SER A 216 10.23 -17.43 -9.26
CA SER A 216 9.17 -17.98 -8.41
C SER A 216 8.50 -16.85 -7.62
N VAL A 217 7.15 -16.81 -7.64
CA VAL A 217 6.35 -15.87 -6.83
C VAL A 217 6.75 -15.91 -5.36
N VAL A 218 7.02 -17.12 -4.85
CA VAL A 218 7.47 -17.34 -3.47
C VAL A 218 8.79 -16.63 -3.20
N SER A 219 9.76 -16.70 -4.13
CA SER A 219 11.06 -16.00 -3.97
C SER A 219 10.90 -14.48 -4.00
N ALA A 220 9.95 -13.99 -4.79
CA ALA A 220 9.61 -12.57 -4.84
C ALA A 220 9.03 -12.04 -3.51
N ILE A 221 8.14 -12.82 -2.89
CA ILE A 221 7.55 -12.52 -1.57
C ILE A 221 8.64 -12.51 -0.50
N TRP A 222 9.47 -13.56 -0.45
CA TRP A 222 10.56 -13.65 0.52
C TRP A 222 11.58 -12.51 0.38
N THR A 223 11.84 -12.08 -0.85
CA THR A 223 12.70 -10.91 -1.10
C THR A 223 12.10 -9.63 -0.50
N GLY A 224 10.80 -9.41 -0.66
CA GLY A 224 10.11 -8.26 -0.04
C GLY A 224 10.14 -8.31 1.48
N ILE A 225 9.81 -9.46 2.09
CA ILE A 225 9.83 -9.66 3.54
C ILE A 225 11.25 -9.49 4.09
N ARG A 226 12.24 -10.07 3.42
CA ARG A 226 13.66 -9.93 3.80
C ARG A 226 14.10 -8.48 3.77
N TYR A 227 13.77 -7.74 2.71
CA TYR A 227 14.08 -6.33 2.62
C TYR A 227 13.46 -5.55 3.77
N VAL A 228 12.15 -5.72 4.00
CA VAL A 228 11.45 -5.06 5.12
C VAL A 228 12.13 -5.38 6.46
N ARG A 229 12.48 -6.64 6.70
CA ARG A 229 13.11 -7.07 7.96
C ARG A 229 14.44 -6.36 8.26
N PHE A 230 15.20 -6.01 7.23
CA PHE A 230 16.55 -5.43 7.37
C PHE A 230 16.64 -3.97 6.89
N ALA A 231 15.51 -3.27 6.73
CA ALA A 231 15.43 -1.86 6.37
C ALA A 231 14.84 -1.04 7.55
N PRO A 232 15.67 -0.50 8.46
CA PRO A 232 15.20 0.23 9.65
C PRO A 232 14.33 1.43 9.32
N GLU A 233 14.61 2.10 8.20
CA GLU A 233 13.86 3.27 7.74
C GLU A 233 12.40 2.91 7.44
N LEU A 234 12.18 1.74 6.84
CA LEU A 234 10.84 1.25 6.55
C LEU A 234 10.10 0.82 7.83
N HIS A 235 10.81 0.31 8.84
CA HIS A 235 10.20 -0.02 10.13
C HIS A 235 9.58 1.22 10.79
N ALA A 236 10.21 2.39 10.69
CA ALA A 236 9.66 3.63 11.22
C ALA A 236 8.31 3.96 10.56
N VAL A 237 8.21 3.80 9.23
CA VAL A 237 6.96 4.00 8.50
C VAL A 237 5.91 2.97 8.91
N LEU A 238 6.25 1.68 8.92
CA LEU A 238 5.31 0.59 9.22
C LEU A 238 4.76 0.68 10.64
N LEU A 239 5.61 0.97 11.64
CA LEU A 239 5.16 1.14 13.02
C LEU A 239 4.20 2.33 13.18
N ARG A 240 4.49 3.46 12.54
CA ARG A 240 3.62 4.64 12.59
C ARG A 240 2.32 4.44 11.85
N VAL A 241 2.36 3.79 10.68
CA VAL A 241 1.16 3.45 9.91
C VAL A 241 0.28 2.48 10.67
N GLY A 242 0.87 1.43 11.25
CA GLY A 242 0.13 0.43 12.04
C GLY A 242 -0.54 1.05 13.26
N ALA A 243 0.21 1.81 14.06
CA ALA A 243 -0.35 2.50 15.24
C ALA A 243 -1.48 3.47 14.86
N PHE A 244 -1.31 4.21 13.75
CA PHE A 244 -2.35 5.09 13.26
C PHE A 244 -3.57 4.32 12.76
N ALA A 245 -3.39 3.32 11.89
CA ALA A 245 -4.47 2.55 11.29
C ALA A 245 -5.31 1.80 12.34
N LEU A 246 -4.63 1.18 13.31
CA LEU A 246 -5.27 0.48 14.42
C LEU A 246 -6.25 1.38 15.20
N CYS A 247 -5.83 2.60 15.56
CA CYS A 247 -6.67 3.53 16.30
C CYS A 247 -7.66 4.27 15.40
N ALA A 248 -7.23 4.68 14.20
CA ALA A 248 -8.08 5.42 13.27
C ALA A 248 -9.25 4.57 12.73
N SER A 249 -9.13 3.24 12.71
CA SER A 249 -10.21 2.32 12.33
C SER A 249 -11.47 2.48 13.16
N ALA A 250 -11.36 2.97 14.42
CA ALA A 250 -12.51 3.24 15.30
C ALA A 250 -13.51 4.20 14.66
N LEU A 251 -13.03 5.28 14.04
CA LEU A 251 -13.91 6.25 13.37
C LEU A 251 -14.68 5.58 12.23
N TRP A 252 -14.00 4.83 11.36
CA TRP A 252 -14.63 4.15 10.24
C TRP A 252 -15.63 3.07 10.67
N ALA A 253 -15.27 2.28 11.69
CA ALA A 253 -16.09 1.17 12.18
C ALA A 253 -17.32 1.62 12.98
N LEU A 254 -17.20 2.72 13.73
CA LEU A 254 -18.24 3.17 14.66
C LEU A 254 -19.07 4.35 14.13
N LEU A 255 -18.67 4.99 13.03
CA LEU A 255 -19.44 6.08 12.43
C LEU A 255 -20.91 5.70 12.13
N PRO A 256 -21.23 4.50 11.57
CA PRO A 256 -22.62 4.11 11.35
C PRO A 256 -23.42 4.01 12.67
N VAL A 257 -22.78 3.48 13.74
CA VAL A 257 -23.40 3.39 15.08
C VAL A 257 -23.69 4.78 15.64
N MET A 258 -22.71 5.70 15.54
CA MET A 258 -22.86 7.06 16.01
C MET A 258 -23.93 7.82 15.23
N ALA A 259 -23.97 7.64 13.90
CA ALA A 259 -24.97 8.26 13.06
C ALA A 259 -26.40 7.78 13.40
N SER A 260 -26.59 6.47 13.58
CA SER A 260 -27.90 5.89 13.87
C SER A 260 -28.38 6.09 15.31
N GLN A 261 -27.51 5.75 16.30
CA GLN A 261 -27.92 5.69 17.70
C GLN A 261 -27.71 7.01 18.48
N HIS A 262 -26.66 7.78 18.12
CA HIS A 262 -26.33 9.00 18.84
C HIS A 262 -26.92 10.25 18.21
N LEU A 263 -26.84 10.37 16.89
CA LEU A 263 -27.36 11.52 16.16
C LEU A 263 -28.81 11.31 15.69
N GLY A 264 -29.34 10.08 15.76
CA GLY A 264 -30.67 9.74 15.27
C GLY A 264 -30.85 10.05 13.79
N SER A 265 -29.75 10.13 13.04
CA SER A 265 -29.79 10.44 11.61
C SER A 265 -30.07 9.16 10.80
N GLY A 266 -30.85 9.30 9.74
CA GLY A 266 -31.09 8.20 8.80
C GLY A 266 -29.88 7.88 7.92
N ALA A 267 -30.07 6.95 6.97
CA ALA A 267 -29.02 6.57 5.99
C ALA A 267 -28.45 7.77 5.22
N GLY A 268 -29.30 8.74 4.87
CA GLY A 268 -28.88 9.99 4.23
C GLY A 268 -27.91 10.81 5.08
N GLY A 269 -28.17 10.90 6.39
CA GLY A 269 -27.27 11.56 7.33
C GLY A 269 -25.92 10.85 7.44
N TYR A 270 -25.90 9.52 7.55
CA TYR A 270 -24.66 8.74 7.56
C TYR A 270 -23.87 8.93 6.24
N GLY A 271 -24.56 8.83 5.08
CA GLY A 271 -23.95 9.08 3.79
C GLY A 271 -23.36 10.48 3.66
N LEU A 272 -24.06 11.51 4.20
CA LEU A 272 -23.57 12.89 4.21
C LEU A 272 -22.32 13.06 5.10
N LEU A 273 -22.26 12.43 6.27
CA LEU A 273 -21.07 12.46 7.13
C LEU A 273 -19.85 11.86 6.43
N LEU A 274 -20.01 10.72 5.73
CA LEU A 274 -18.97 10.13 4.90
C LEU A 274 -18.61 11.01 3.69
N GLY A 275 -19.60 11.66 3.08
CA GLY A 275 -19.40 12.65 2.03
C GLY A 275 -18.56 13.84 2.50
N CYS A 276 -18.83 14.35 3.70
CA CYS A 276 -18.01 15.41 4.35
C CYS A 276 -16.57 14.94 4.55
N LEU A 277 -16.36 13.71 5.03
CA LEU A 277 -15.03 13.14 5.21
C LEU A 277 -14.32 12.96 3.83
N GLY A 278 -15.03 12.51 2.81
CA GLY A 278 -14.52 12.42 1.44
C GLY A 278 -14.14 13.78 0.86
N THR A 279 -15.01 14.77 0.99
CA THR A 279 -14.77 16.16 0.56
C THR A 279 -13.58 16.77 1.30
N GLY A 280 -13.49 16.56 2.62
CA GLY A 280 -12.35 16.95 3.43
C GLY A 280 -11.04 16.33 2.91
N SER A 281 -11.07 15.07 2.48
CA SER A 281 -9.88 14.40 1.89
C SER A 281 -9.45 15.05 0.58
N VAL A 282 -10.38 15.48 -0.26
CA VAL A 282 -10.07 16.21 -1.52
C VAL A 282 -9.49 17.59 -1.21
N LEU A 283 -10.09 18.34 -0.28
CA LEU A 283 -9.56 19.63 0.17
C LEU A 283 -8.17 19.47 0.79
N GLY A 284 -7.98 18.44 1.60
CA GLY A 284 -6.68 18.10 2.21
C GLY A 284 -5.59 17.86 1.17
N ALA A 285 -5.89 17.21 0.06
CA ALA A 285 -4.94 17.03 -1.04
C ALA A 285 -4.48 18.36 -1.65
N GLY A 286 -5.41 19.31 -1.82
CA GLY A 286 -5.09 20.66 -2.32
C GLY A 286 -4.25 21.49 -1.35
N ILE A 287 -4.56 21.40 -0.05
CA ILE A 287 -3.87 22.14 1.02
C ILE A 287 -2.47 21.56 1.29
N LEU A 288 -2.29 20.25 1.09
CA LEU A 288 -1.05 19.56 1.42
C LEU A 288 0.15 20.02 0.57
N ALA A 289 -0.07 20.33 -0.71
CA ALA A 289 1.00 20.74 -1.62
C ALA A 289 1.74 22.01 -1.12
N PRO A 290 1.08 23.14 -0.80
CA PRO A 290 1.76 24.32 -0.26
C PRO A 290 2.30 24.09 1.17
N LEU A 291 1.67 23.23 1.99
CA LEU A 291 2.16 22.96 3.33
C LEU A 291 3.49 22.18 3.33
N ARG A 292 3.70 21.27 2.38
CA ARG A 292 4.96 20.54 2.21
C ARG A 292 6.16 21.45 1.92
N LEU A 293 5.93 22.64 1.41
CA LEU A 293 7.01 23.62 1.19
C LEU A 293 7.46 24.31 2.48
N ARG A 294 6.66 24.24 3.55
CA ARG A 294 6.90 24.98 4.80
C ARG A 294 7.11 24.08 6.02
N LEU A 295 6.57 22.85 5.99
CA LEU A 295 6.54 21.94 7.12
C LEU A 295 7.22 20.61 6.75
N SER A 296 7.93 20.04 7.71
CA SER A 296 8.53 18.71 7.54
C SER A 296 7.44 17.63 7.52
N VAL A 297 7.78 16.46 6.95
CA VAL A 297 6.89 15.29 6.92
C VAL A 297 6.42 14.91 8.32
N ASP A 298 7.31 14.93 9.31
CA ASP A 298 6.98 14.62 10.71
C ASP A 298 5.97 15.63 11.29
N GLN A 299 6.11 16.92 10.99
CA GLN A 299 5.17 17.97 11.44
C GLN A 299 3.80 17.82 10.79
N LEU A 300 3.75 17.49 9.49
CA LEU A 300 2.50 17.26 8.76
C LEU A 300 1.76 16.04 9.30
N VAL A 301 2.48 14.95 9.55
CA VAL A 301 1.90 13.73 10.14
C VAL A 301 1.43 14.00 11.56
N ALA A 302 2.22 14.70 12.38
CA ALA A 302 1.84 15.09 13.74
C ALA A 302 0.54 15.91 13.77
N GLY A 303 0.50 17.00 13.00
CA GLY A 303 -0.68 17.85 12.88
C GLY A 303 -1.90 17.09 12.37
N GLY A 304 -1.69 16.19 11.37
CA GLY A 304 -2.75 15.33 10.85
C GLY A 304 -3.29 14.34 11.90
N ILE A 305 -2.43 13.69 12.68
CA ILE A 305 -2.86 12.76 13.75
C ILE A 305 -3.65 13.50 14.82
N VAL A 306 -3.15 14.66 15.27
CA VAL A 306 -3.86 15.48 16.27
C VAL A 306 -5.23 15.93 15.73
N LEU A 307 -5.29 16.42 14.50
CA LEU A 307 -6.55 16.84 13.88
C LEU A 307 -7.52 15.67 13.71
N PHE A 308 -7.03 14.47 13.36
CA PHE A 308 -7.86 13.27 13.23
C PHE A 308 -8.38 12.80 14.61
N ALA A 309 -7.54 12.89 15.65
CA ALA A 309 -7.96 12.60 17.02
C ALA A 309 -9.04 13.59 17.51
N ILE A 310 -8.90 14.88 17.21
CA ILE A 310 -9.93 15.89 17.51
C ILE A 310 -11.23 15.59 16.77
N ALA A 311 -11.17 15.23 15.48
CA ALA A 311 -12.34 14.88 14.69
C ALA A 311 -13.07 13.63 15.26
N SER A 312 -12.29 12.60 15.66
CA SER A 312 -12.82 11.39 16.29
C SER A 312 -13.44 11.67 17.65
N CYS A 313 -12.82 12.53 18.44
CA CYS A 313 -13.36 13.03 19.71
C CYS A 313 -14.64 13.85 19.48
N GLY A 314 -14.66 14.70 18.45
CA GLY A 314 -15.84 15.45 18.03
C GLY A 314 -17.02 14.53 17.69
N LEU A 315 -16.78 13.44 16.96
CA LEU A 315 -17.80 12.43 16.69
C LEU A 315 -18.35 11.79 17.98
N ALA A 316 -17.50 11.58 18.99
CA ALA A 316 -17.90 10.98 20.27
C ALA A 316 -18.74 11.92 21.15
N VAL A 317 -18.46 13.24 21.14
CA VAL A 317 -18.98 14.19 22.13
C VAL A 317 -20.08 15.09 21.57
N LEU A 318 -19.96 15.51 20.29
CA LEU A 318 -20.90 16.45 19.69
C LEU A 318 -22.24 15.78 19.39
N THR A 319 -23.33 16.48 19.67
CA THR A 319 -24.72 16.03 19.44
C THR A 319 -25.38 16.75 18.28
N SER A 320 -24.80 17.86 17.84
CA SER A 320 -25.33 18.65 16.72
C SER A 320 -24.81 18.11 15.40
N PHE A 321 -25.71 17.70 14.49
CA PHE A 321 -25.34 17.13 13.18
C PHE A 321 -24.42 18.05 12.36
N PRO A 322 -24.63 19.38 12.24
CA PRO A 322 -23.71 20.27 11.51
C PRO A 322 -22.31 20.31 12.11
N LEU A 323 -22.18 20.26 13.44
CA LEU A 323 -20.86 20.24 14.10
C LEU A 323 -20.13 18.93 13.86
N VAL A 324 -20.84 17.81 13.89
CA VAL A 324 -20.26 16.50 13.54
C VAL A 324 -19.88 16.45 12.07
N ALA A 325 -20.70 16.98 11.15
CA ALA A 325 -20.37 17.07 9.73
C ALA A 325 -19.11 17.90 9.50
N PHE A 326 -18.95 19.02 10.21
CA PHE A 326 -17.72 19.82 10.18
C PHE A 326 -16.51 19.04 10.76
N ALA A 327 -16.68 18.33 11.86
CA ALA A 327 -15.64 17.46 12.40
C ALA A 327 -15.23 16.35 11.40
N MET A 328 -16.20 15.76 10.66
CA MET A 328 -15.90 14.78 9.61
C MET A 328 -15.12 15.39 8.44
N LEU A 329 -15.42 16.64 8.05
CA LEU A 329 -14.66 17.36 7.02
C LEU A 329 -13.20 17.56 7.48
N LEU A 330 -12.98 17.99 8.70
CA LEU A 330 -11.64 18.10 9.31
C LEU A 330 -10.94 16.74 9.40
N GLY A 331 -11.68 15.69 9.77
CA GLY A 331 -11.20 14.30 9.79
C GLY A 331 -10.74 13.83 8.41
N GLY A 332 -11.43 14.24 7.35
CA GLY A 332 -11.03 13.96 5.97
C GLY A 332 -9.73 14.65 5.55
N ILE A 333 -9.57 15.94 5.89
CA ILE A 333 -8.31 16.68 5.68
C ILE A 333 -7.17 15.98 6.41
N ALA A 334 -7.38 15.62 7.68
CA ALA A 334 -6.40 14.94 8.51
C ALA A 334 -6.01 13.57 7.94
N TRP A 335 -7.00 12.76 7.57
CA TRP A 335 -6.81 11.44 6.94
C TRP A 335 -5.92 11.54 5.69
N MET A 336 -6.27 12.45 4.77
CA MET A 336 -5.52 12.64 3.54
C MET A 336 -4.08 13.09 3.82
N THR A 337 -3.90 14.02 4.76
CA THR A 337 -2.58 14.49 5.16
C THR A 337 -1.71 13.35 5.69
N VAL A 338 -2.23 12.55 6.63
CA VAL A 338 -1.48 11.44 7.23
C VAL A 338 -1.19 10.36 6.19
N MET A 339 -2.21 9.87 5.48
CA MET A 339 -2.07 8.77 4.52
C MET A 339 -1.16 9.11 3.34
N SER A 340 -1.27 10.33 2.81
CA SER A 340 -0.42 10.78 1.70
C SER A 340 1.05 10.87 2.11
N ASN A 341 1.34 11.34 3.32
CA ASN A 341 2.72 11.42 3.80
C ASN A 341 3.29 10.03 4.11
N PHE A 342 2.53 9.14 4.75
CA PHE A 342 2.98 7.76 4.97
C PHE A 342 3.23 7.02 3.65
N ASN A 343 2.35 7.19 2.66
CA ASN A 343 2.49 6.56 1.35
C ASN A 343 3.75 7.06 0.62
N VAL A 344 3.99 8.38 0.64
CA VAL A 344 5.21 8.97 0.06
C VAL A 344 6.44 8.47 0.80
N SER A 345 6.47 8.53 2.14
CA SER A 345 7.60 8.04 2.93
C SER A 345 7.90 6.55 2.69
N ALA A 346 6.85 5.71 2.55
CA ALA A 346 7.03 4.31 2.20
C ALA A 346 7.66 4.13 0.81
N GLN A 347 7.26 4.96 -0.18
CA GLN A 347 7.79 4.88 -1.54
C GLN A 347 9.22 5.41 -1.65
N THR A 348 9.54 6.50 -0.94
CA THR A 348 10.88 7.12 -0.94
C THR A 348 11.90 6.30 -0.17
N ALA A 349 11.48 5.52 0.84
CA ALA A 349 12.33 4.60 1.58
C ALA A 349 12.77 3.36 0.77
N LEU A 350 12.30 3.19 -0.46
CA LEU A 350 12.44 1.95 -1.22
C LEU A 350 13.12 2.15 -2.56
N PRO A 351 14.24 1.45 -2.84
CA PRO A 351 14.84 1.42 -4.16
C PRO A 351 13.90 0.73 -5.17
N HIS A 352 14.06 1.08 -6.45
CA HIS A 352 13.15 0.68 -7.53
C HIS A 352 12.94 -0.84 -7.63
N TRP A 353 14.02 -1.63 -7.44
CA TRP A 353 14.00 -3.08 -7.64
C TRP A 353 13.12 -3.87 -6.65
N VAL A 354 12.86 -3.32 -5.44
CA VAL A 354 12.07 -3.99 -4.39
C VAL A 354 10.76 -3.25 -4.07
N ARG A 355 10.56 -2.05 -4.63
CA ARG A 355 9.48 -1.12 -4.26
C ARG A 355 8.10 -1.78 -4.25
N ALA A 356 7.71 -2.46 -5.34
CA ALA A 356 6.39 -3.08 -5.44
C ALA A 356 6.16 -4.14 -4.34
N ARG A 357 7.18 -4.95 -4.04
CA ARG A 357 7.13 -6.03 -3.05
C ARG A 357 7.07 -5.50 -1.62
N ALA A 358 7.86 -4.49 -1.31
CA ALA A 358 7.85 -3.89 0.02
C ALA A 358 6.60 -3.03 0.28
N LEU A 359 6.06 -2.37 -0.76
CA LEU A 359 4.76 -1.68 -0.67
C LEU A 359 3.59 -2.64 -0.45
N SER A 360 3.68 -3.89 -0.91
CA SER A 360 2.68 -4.91 -0.57
C SER A 360 2.68 -5.21 0.94
N VAL A 361 3.85 -5.23 1.59
CA VAL A 361 3.94 -5.37 3.06
C VAL A 361 3.38 -4.15 3.78
N TYR A 362 3.64 -2.93 3.27
CA TYR A 362 3.04 -1.70 3.79
C TYR A 362 1.50 -1.77 3.74
N LEU A 363 0.94 -2.19 2.60
CA LEU A 363 -0.50 -2.32 2.43
C LEU A 363 -1.08 -3.41 3.35
N LEU A 364 -0.35 -4.52 3.54
CA LEU A 364 -0.72 -5.59 4.45
C LEU A 364 -0.80 -5.09 5.90
N VAL A 365 0.20 -4.36 6.38
CA VAL A 365 0.19 -3.76 7.72
C VAL A 365 -1.00 -2.80 7.86
N PHE A 366 -1.15 -1.86 6.93
CA PHE A 366 -2.24 -0.89 6.97
C PHE A 366 -3.63 -1.53 7.01
N GLN A 367 -3.92 -2.46 6.09
CA GLN A 367 -5.23 -3.11 5.99
C GLN A 367 -5.46 -4.13 7.11
N GLY A 368 -4.40 -4.81 7.56
CA GLY A 368 -4.45 -5.70 8.71
C GLY A 368 -4.80 -4.96 9.99
N ASP A 369 -4.13 -3.83 10.24
CA ASP A 369 -4.40 -3.01 11.42
C ASP A 369 -5.78 -2.33 11.35
N MET A 370 -6.26 -1.96 10.16
CA MET A 370 -7.64 -1.51 9.97
C MET A 370 -8.65 -2.62 10.29
N ALA A 371 -8.39 -3.86 9.88
CA ALA A 371 -9.28 -4.99 10.15
C ALA A 371 -9.30 -5.36 11.65
N VAL A 372 -8.10 -5.51 12.25
CA VAL A 372 -7.94 -5.82 13.68
C VAL A 372 -8.49 -4.70 14.55
N GLY A 373 -8.16 -3.46 14.22
CA GLY A 373 -8.64 -2.29 14.97
C GLY A 373 -10.15 -2.15 14.90
N SER A 374 -10.79 -2.37 13.76
CA SER A 374 -12.25 -2.36 13.65
C SER A 374 -12.90 -3.40 14.54
N TRP A 375 -12.35 -4.61 14.59
CA TRP A 375 -12.81 -5.65 15.52
C TRP A 375 -12.59 -5.25 16.98
N VAL A 376 -11.39 -4.80 17.36
CA VAL A 376 -11.05 -4.39 18.72
C VAL A 376 -11.96 -3.25 19.21
N TRP A 377 -12.10 -2.19 18.42
CA TRP A 377 -12.93 -1.04 18.81
C TRP A 377 -14.42 -1.37 18.77
N GLY A 378 -14.85 -2.30 17.92
CA GLY A 378 -16.20 -2.86 17.96
C GLY A 378 -16.48 -3.61 19.26
N GLU A 379 -15.52 -4.41 19.73
CA GLU A 379 -15.63 -5.14 21.02
C GLU A 379 -15.60 -4.19 22.22
N VAL A 380 -14.72 -3.18 22.20
CA VAL A 380 -14.71 -2.13 23.25
C VAL A 380 -16.05 -1.38 23.28
N ALA A 381 -16.60 -1.04 22.11
CA ALA A 381 -17.89 -0.37 22.02
C ALA A 381 -19.05 -1.25 22.51
N ALA A 382 -18.99 -2.56 22.29
CA ALA A 382 -20.00 -3.52 22.76
C ALA A 382 -19.94 -3.72 24.29
N ARG A 383 -18.74 -3.74 24.88
CA ARG A 383 -18.55 -3.91 26.34
C ARG A 383 -18.81 -2.65 27.14
N PHE A 384 -18.51 -1.49 26.57
CA PHE A 384 -18.67 -0.20 27.23
C PHE A 384 -19.72 0.66 26.48
N THR A 385 -19.26 1.58 25.65
CA THR A 385 -20.10 2.36 24.75
C THR A 385 -19.31 2.78 23.50
N PRO A 386 -19.98 3.09 22.37
CA PRO A 386 -19.31 3.62 21.18
C PRO A 386 -18.55 4.93 21.46
N ARG A 387 -19.04 5.77 22.37
CA ARG A 387 -18.36 7.00 22.81
C ARG A 387 -17.03 6.71 23.50
N VAL A 388 -17.04 5.77 24.46
CA VAL A 388 -15.82 5.36 25.19
C VAL A 388 -14.80 4.78 24.22
N ALA A 389 -15.22 3.94 23.28
CA ALA A 389 -14.34 3.37 22.26
C ALA A 389 -13.68 4.45 21.40
N LEU A 390 -14.44 5.44 20.91
CA LEU A 390 -13.90 6.55 20.12
C LEU A 390 -12.95 7.45 20.93
N LEU A 391 -13.27 7.76 22.19
CA LEU A 391 -12.39 8.54 23.06
C LEU A 391 -11.09 7.79 23.38
N ALA A 392 -11.19 6.49 23.67
CA ALA A 392 -10.02 5.65 23.91
C ALA A 392 -9.14 5.52 22.65
N ALA A 393 -9.75 5.37 21.47
CA ALA A 393 -9.04 5.36 20.21
C ALA A 393 -8.36 6.71 19.93
N SER A 394 -9.02 7.83 20.21
CA SER A 394 -8.45 9.18 20.10
C SER A 394 -7.25 9.37 21.03
N ALA A 395 -7.35 8.90 22.27
CA ALA A 395 -6.21 8.88 23.20
C ALA A 395 -5.09 7.96 22.69
N GLY A 396 -5.44 6.78 22.16
CA GLY A 396 -4.50 5.84 21.55
C GLY A 396 -3.73 6.44 20.37
N LEU A 397 -4.36 7.26 19.52
CA LEU A 397 -3.70 8.00 18.44
C LEU A 397 -2.61 8.94 18.99
N LEU A 398 -2.92 9.70 20.05
CA LEU A 398 -1.96 10.64 20.65
C LEU A 398 -0.83 9.91 21.38
N ILE A 399 -1.16 8.87 22.15
CA ILE A 399 -0.17 8.06 22.87
C ILE A 399 0.74 7.34 21.87
N GLY A 400 0.19 6.70 20.84
CA GLY A 400 0.96 6.04 19.78
C GLY A 400 1.87 7.01 19.06
N PHE A 401 1.38 8.21 18.74
CA PHE A 401 2.20 9.26 18.15
C PHE A 401 3.37 9.64 19.07
N LEU A 402 3.12 9.92 20.34
CA LEU A 402 4.17 10.29 21.30
C LEU A 402 5.20 9.17 21.51
N ALA A 403 4.74 7.92 21.64
CA ALA A 403 5.62 6.75 21.80
C ALA A 403 6.55 6.54 20.60
N LEU A 404 6.10 6.93 19.41
CA LEU A 404 6.83 6.72 18.16
C LEU A 404 7.58 7.96 17.65
N LEU A 405 7.67 9.05 18.42
CA LEU A 405 8.41 10.27 18.05
C LEU A 405 9.88 10.01 17.73
N ARG A 406 10.50 9.01 18.35
CA ARG A 406 11.90 8.61 18.10
C ARG A 406 12.11 8.04 16.68
N TYR A 407 11.09 7.51 16.04
CA TYR A 407 11.15 6.95 14.68
C TYR A 407 10.84 8.04 13.67
N LYS A 408 11.81 8.88 13.34
CA LYS A 408 11.64 10.05 12.46
C LYS A 408 11.45 9.60 11.01
N LEU A 409 10.47 10.18 10.32
CA LEU A 409 10.23 9.98 8.89
C LEU A 409 11.14 10.88 8.03
N HIS A 410 11.52 12.03 8.56
CA HIS A 410 12.40 12.99 7.86
C HIS A 410 13.79 12.41 7.51
N ALA A 411 14.28 11.44 8.26
CA ALA A 411 15.54 10.76 7.95
C ALA A 411 15.52 10.02 6.60
N ILE A 412 14.33 9.73 6.07
CA ILE A 412 14.15 9.04 4.78
C ILE A 412 14.46 9.97 3.60
N ASP A 413 14.17 11.27 3.73
CA ASP A 413 14.37 12.26 2.66
C ASP A 413 15.87 12.49 2.33
N SER A 414 16.77 12.10 3.23
CA SER A 414 18.22 12.23 3.06
C SER A 414 18.88 11.00 2.42
N LEU A 415 18.11 9.92 2.14
CA LEU A 415 18.65 8.70 1.56
C LEU A 415 18.78 8.82 0.04
N ASP A 416 20.00 8.65 -0.46
CA ASP A 416 20.23 8.48 -1.89
C ASP A 416 20.16 6.99 -2.25
N LEU A 417 19.02 6.57 -2.79
CA LEU A 417 18.73 5.19 -3.18
C LEU A 417 19.08 4.89 -4.65
N THR A 418 19.83 5.77 -5.31
CA THR A 418 20.34 5.48 -6.66
C THR A 418 21.41 4.38 -6.58
N PRO A 419 21.45 3.45 -7.57
CA PRO A 419 22.50 2.44 -7.61
C PRO A 419 23.89 3.10 -7.65
N SER A 420 24.77 2.67 -6.77
CA SER A 420 26.10 3.26 -6.65
C SER A 420 27.11 2.75 -7.69
N MET A 421 26.88 1.56 -8.22
CA MET A 421 27.71 0.88 -9.25
C MET A 421 29.23 0.93 -8.94
N HIS A 422 29.61 0.97 -7.66
CA HIS A 422 31.01 1.16 -7.24
C HIS A 422 31.78 -0.14 -7.06
N TRP A 423 31.10 -1.29 -7.05
CA TRP A 423 31.77 -2.57 -6.97
C TRP A 423 32.36 -2.92 -8.35
N PRO A 424 33.66 -3.32 -8.40
CA PRO A 424 34.23 -3.78 -9.65
C PRO A 424 33.52 -5.05 -10.12
N GLU A 425 33.46 -5.22 -11.43
CA GLU A 425 32.99 -6.49 -11.98
C GLU A 425 33.92 -7.61 -11.52
N PRO A 426 33.38 -8.75 -11.03
CA PRO A 426 34.21 -9.86 -10.60
C PRO A 426 35.05 -10.39 -11.77
N GLU A 427 36.35 -10.56 -11.56
CA GLU A 427 37.23 -11.18 -12.54
C GLU A 427 36.88 -12.68 -12.67
N ILE A 428 36.23 -13.04 -13.77
CA ILE A 428 35.82 -14.42 -14.03
C ILE A 428 36.68 -14.99 -15.17
N VAL A 429 37.43 -16.06 -14.88
CA VAL A 429 38.20 -16.80 -15.87
C VAL A 429 37.35 -17.81 -16.65
N ALA A 430 36.25 -18.30 -16.03
CA ALA A 430 35.34 -19.28 -16.63
C ALA A 430 33.90 -18.74 -16.70
N LYS A 431 33.15 -19.12 -17.74
CA LYS A 431 31.72 -18.81 -17.82
C LYS A 431 30.93 -19.70 -16.82
N PHE A 432 30.34 -19.09 -15.80
CA PHE A 432 29.44 -19.78 -14.88
C PHE A 432 27.98 -19.55 -15.29
N ASP A 433 27.14 -20.56 -15.06
CA ASP A 433 25.69 -20.41 -15.19
C ASP A 433 25.19 -19.48 -14.09
N PRO A 434 24.39 -18.44 -14.37
CA PRO A 434 23.78 -17.58 -13.35
C PRO A 434 23.00 -18.34 -12.25
N ALA A 435 22.53 -19.56 -12.54
CA ALA A 435 21.86 -20.43 -11.59
C ALA A 435 22.81 -21.21 -10.65
N GLU A 436 24.12 -21.19 -10.92
CA GLU A 436 25.07 -21.89 -10.06
C GLU A 436 25.24 -21.23 -8.71
N GLY A 437 25.32 -22.06 -7.67
CA GLY A 437 25.44 -21.61 -6.29
C GLY A 437 25.26 -22.76 -5.28
N PRO A 438 25.28 -22.43 -3.98
CA PRO A 438 25.45 -21.11 -3.39
C PRO A 438 26.83 -20.50 -3.59
N VAL A 439 26.93 -19.17 -3.52
CA VAL A 439 28.18 -18.41 -3.64
C VAL A 439 28.58 -17.85 -2.27
N LEU A 440 29.79 -18.18 -1.82
CA LEU A 440 30.38 -17.59 -0.62
C LEU A 440 31.30 -16.44 -1.05
N VAL A 441 31.01 -15.24 -0.56
CA VAL A 441 31.85 -14.06 -0.72
C VAL A 441 32.57 -13.80 0.59
N MET A 442 33.89 -13.57 0.52
CA MET A 442 34.73 -13.27 1.67
C MET A 442 35.49 -11.97 1.41
N VAL A 443 35.47 -11.06 2.41
CA VAL A 443 36.19 -9.80 2.38
C VAL A 443 37.17 -9.78 3.57
N GLU A 444 38.46 -9.64 3.27
CA GLU A 444 39.50 -9.64 4.28
C GLU A 444 39.88 -8.20 4.67
N TYR A 445 39.80 -7.92 5.98
CA TYR A 445 40.21 -6.64 6.58
C TYR A 445 41.43 -6.83 7.46
N LYS A 446 42.34 -5.85 7.38
CA LYS A 446 43.48 -5.69 8.33
C LYS A 446 43.28 -4.37 9.02
N ILE A 447 43.11 -4.38 10.33
CA ILE A 447 42.82 -3.19 11.13
C ILE A 447 43.79 -3.06 12.27
N GLU A 448 43.88 -1.86 12.83
CA GLU A 448 44.60 -1.68 14.09
C GLU A 448 43.80 -2.31 15.25
N PRO A 449 44.38 -3.19 16.07
CA PRO A 449 43.66 -3.90 17.14
C PRO A 449 42.91 -2.99 18.12
N SER A 450 43.42 -1.78 18.35
CA SER A 450 42.80 -0.76 19.21
C SER A 450 41.44 -0.29 18.69
N THR A 451 41.19 -0.32 17.38
CA THR A 451 39.97 0.14 16.72
C THR A 451 38.93 -0.97 16.55
N ALA A 452 39.20 -2.21 16.97
CA ALA A 452 38.35 -3.38 16.78
C ALA A 452 36.87 -3.19 17.21
N PRO A 453 36.54 -2.54 18.35
CA PRO A 453 35.16 -2.32 18.75
C PRO A 453 34.38 -1.42 17.77
N ASP A 454 35.03 -0.38 17.25
CA ASP A 454 34.43 0.57 16.32
C ASP A 454 34.27 -0.04 14.92
N PHE A 455 35.30 -0.75 14.46
CA PHE A 455 35.26 -1.54 13.23
C PHE A 455 34.12 -2.57 13.27
N THR A 456 34.05 -3.34 14.36
CA THR A 456 33.01 -4.37 14.50
C THR A 456 31.58 -3.75 14.39
N ARG A 457 31.36 -2.59 15.01
CA ARG A 457 30.08 -1.85 14.88
C ARG A 457 29.80 -1.43 13.43
N ALA A 458 30.80 -0.91 12.73
CA ALA A 458 30.67 -0.47 11.34
C ALA A 458 30.35 -1.66 10.40
N VAL A 459 31.08 -2.78 10.54
CA VAL A 459 30.86 -3.98 9.72
C VAL A 459 29.54 -4.67 10.06
N HIS A 460 29.05 -4.61 11.30
CA HIS A 460 27.71 -5.12 11.62
C HIS A 460 26.60 -4.28 10.95
N ALA A 461 26.78 -2.97 10.82
CA ALA A 461 25.87 -2.12 10.05
C ALA A 461 25.88 -2.53 8.55
N LEU A 462 27.07 -2.77 7.99
CA LEU A 462 27.21 -3.30 6.62
C LEU A 462 26.55 -4.68 6.46
N GLY A 463 26.68 -5.54 7.47
CA GLY A 463 26.04 -6.86 7.49
C GLY A 463 24.50 -6.82 7.40
N GLN A 464 23.85 -5.76 7.90
CA GLN A 464 22.42 -5.56 7.70
C GLN A 464 22.12 -5.31 6.21
N ILE A 465 22.92 -4.50 5.54
CA ILE A 465 22.81 -4.20 4.10
C ILE A 465 23.01 -5.49 3.28
N ARG A 466 24.05 -6.29 3.58
CA ARG A 466 24.29 -7.58 2.90
C ARG A 466 23.08 -8.50 2.98
N ARG A 467 22.49 -8.63 4.19
CA ARG A 467 21.29 -9.45 4.42
C ARG A 467 20.07 -8.89 3.71
N ARG A 468 19.88 -7.58 3.74
CA ARG A 468 18.80 -6.88 3.04
C ARG A 468 18.85 -7.19 1.54
N ASP A 469 20.04 -7.13 0.94
CA ASP A 469 20.24 -7.21 -0.50
C ASP A 469 20.41 -8.64 -1.03
N GLY A 470 20.39 -9.67 -0.17
CA GLY A 470 20.31 -11.04 -0.66
C GLY A 470 21.18 -12.07 0.08
N ALA A 471 22.00 -11.67 1.05
CA ALA A 471 22.78 -12.64 1.78
C ALA A 471 21.89 -13.54 2.67
N ILE A 472 22.00 -14.85 2.49
CA ILE A 472 21.30 -15.87 3.28
C ILE A 472 21.92 -16.00 4.67
N ARG A 473 23.25 -15.98 4.71
CA ARG A 473 24.07 -16.01 5.93
C ARG A 473 25.10 -14.90 5.85
N TRP A 474 25.44 -14.35 6.99
CA TRP A 474 26.48 -13.33 7.15
C TRP A 474 27.17 -13.53 8.48
N GLY A 475 28.49 -13.32 8.52
CA GLY A 475 29.29 -13.38 9.71
C GLY A 475 30.59 -12.56 9.59
N LEU A 476 31.06 -12.07 10.73
CA LEU A 476 32.37 -11.44 10.89
C LEU A 476 33.22 -12.33 11.81
N PHE A 477 34.38 -12.71 11.35
CA PHE A 477 35.28 -13.61 12.05
C PHE A 477 36.63 -12.92 12.28
N ALA A 478 37.16 -13.04 13.49
CA ALA A 478 38.50 -12.58 13.85
C ALA A 478 39.48 -13.73 13.71
N ASP A 479 40.71 -13.47 13.23
CA ASP A 479 41.78 -14.43 13.18
C ASP A 479 42.46 -14.50 14.57
N PRO A 480 42.38 -15.63 15.28
CA PRO A 480 43.00 -15.73 16.60
C PRO A 480 44.53 -15.74 16.56
N ALA A 481 45.15 -16.07 15.43
CA ALA A 481 46.59 -16.10 15.25
C ALA A 481 47.18 -14.72 14.89
N HIS A 482 46.36 -13.85 14.29
CA HIS A 482 46.77 -12.54 13.81
C HIS A 482 45.82 -11.46 14.33
N PRO A 483 46.04 -10.87 15.50
CA PRO A 483 45.22 -9.78 16.03
C PRO A 483 45.10 -8.62 15.02
N GLY A 484 43.87 -8.17 14.78
CA GLY A 484 43.57 -7.12 13.78
C GLY A 484 43.26 -7.66 12.39
N ARG A 485 43.30 -8.97 12.14
CA ARG A 485 42.83 -9.59 10.90
C ARG A 485 41.41 -10.10 11.07
N TYR A 486 40.52 -9.69 10.17
CA TYR A 486 39.10 -10.06 10.18
C TYR A 486 38.65 -10.51 8.80
N ILE A 487 37.69 -11.42 8.76
CA ILE A 487 37.03 -11.86 7.56
C ILE A 487 35.53 -11.62 7.71
N GLU A 488 34.96 -10.74 6.87
CA GLU A 488 33.53 -10.70 6.62
C GLU A 488 33.19 -11.82 5.63
N SER A 489 32.22 -12.65 5.92
CA SER A 489 31.75 -13.67 4.98
C SER A 489 30.23 -13.61 4.82
N PHE A 490 29.75 -13.77 3.60
CA PHE A 490 28.33 -13.90 3.35
C PHE A 490 28.03 -14.87 2.21
N LEU A 491 26.92 -15.60 2.36
CA LEU A 491 26.47 -16.62 1.44
C LEU A 491 25.28 -16.10 0.65
N VAL A 492 25.31 -16.24 -0.67
CA VAL A 492 24.24 -15.85 -1.60
C VAL A 492 23.73 -17.08 -2.34
N GLU A 493 22.46 -17.08 -2.73
CA GLU A 493 21.77 -18.25 -3.32
C GLU A 493 22.39 -18.74 -4.64
N SER A 494 22.82 -17.82 -5.50
CA SER A 494 23.41 -18.15 -6.78
C SER A 494 24.33 -17.03 -7.28
N TRP A 495 25.12 -17.34 -8.32
CA TRP A 495 25.98 -16.36 -8.99
C TRP A 495 25.16 -15.18 -9.57
N GLY A 496 24.03 -15.47 -10.20
CA GLY A 496 23.13 -14.43 -10.70
C GLY A 496 22.54 -13.54 -9.60
N GLU A 497 22.30 -14.09 -8.39
CA GLU A 497 21.86 -13.26 -7.24
C GLU A 497 23.02 -12.37 -6.73
N HIS A 498 24.25 -12.87 -6.75
CA HIS A 498 25.43 -12.07 -6.42
C HIS A 498 25.62 -10.90 -7.40
N LEU A 499 25.50 -11.14 -8.69
CA LEU A 499 25.57 -10.06 -9.69
C LEU A 499 24.47 -9.02 -9.49
N ARG A 500 23.24 -9.46 -9.17
CA ARG A 500 22.15 -8.54 -8.83
C ARG A 500 22.42 -7.71 -7.57
N GLN A 501 23.24 -8.18 -6.62
CA GLN A 501 23.64 -7.36 -5.47
C GLN A 501 24.44 -6.13 -5.89
N HIS A 502 25.31 -6.25 -6.92
CA HIS A 502 26.06 -5.11 -7.46
C HIS A 502 25.14 -3.98 -7.97
N GLU A 503 23.99 -4.35 -8.54
CA GLU A 503 22.99 -3.38 -9.04
C GLU A 503 22.09 -2.81 -7.90
N ARG A 504 22.01 -3.50 -6.75
CA ARG A 504 21.14 -3.13 -5.63
C ARG A 504 21.76 -2.19 -4.63
N VAL A 505 23.08 -2.21 -4.48
CA VAL A 505 23.81 -1.34 -3.54
C VAL A 505 23.61 0.11 -3.93
N THR A 506 23.14 0.91 -2.98
CA THR A 506 22.82 2.33 -3.21
C THR A 506 23.98 3.25 -2.81
N VAL A 507 23.90 4.52 -3.20
CA VAL A 507 24.87 5.54 -2.78
C VAL A 507 24.90 5.69 -1.26
N SER A 508 23.75 5.64 -0.59
CA SER A 508 23.70 5.64 0.89
C SER A 508 24.34 4.41 1.51
N ASP A 509 24.24 3.24 0.88
CA ASP A 509 24.90 2.01 1.35
C ASP A 509 26.42 2.08 1.19
N ARG A 510 26.89 2.71 0.13
CA ARG A 510 28.30 2.95 -0.11
C ARG A 510 28.96 3.74 1.02
N ILE A 511 28.27 4.75 1.58
CA ILE A 511 28.77 5.52 2.72
C ILE A 511 29.04 4.61 3.93
N VAL A 512 28.14 3.64 4.19
CA VAL A 512 28.31 2.67 5.27
C VAL A 512 29.48 1.73 4.99
N GLU A 513 29.63 1.30 3.74
CA GLU A 513 30.74 0.44 3.30
C GLU A 513 32.08 1.18 3.39
N GLU A 514 32.18 2.42 2.89
CA GLU A 514 33.38 3.26 2.99
C GLU A 514 33.80 3.47 4.46
N ARG A 515 32.83 3.63 5.37
CA ARG A 515 33.11 3.71 6.80
C ARG A 515 33.72 2.41 7.34
N ALA A 516 33.24 1.24 6.93
CA ALA A 516 33.83 -0.04 7.33
C ALA A 516 35.22 -0.21 6.74
N GLN A 517 35.42 0.18 5.49
CA GLN A 517 36.70 0.13 4.78
C GLN A 517 37.73 1.13 5.36
N SER A 518 37.32 2.26 5.94
CA SER A 518 38.21 3.27 6.51
C SER A 518 39.04 2.78 7.69
N PHE A 519 38.67 1.67 8.30
CA PHE A 519 39.48 1.00 9.34
C PHE A 519 40.61 0.13 8.79
N HIS A 520 40.58 -0.16 7.46
CA HIS A 520 41.56 -1.02 6.82
C HIS A 520 42.93 -0.29 6.69
N ILE A 521 43.99 -0.93 7.16
CA ILE A 521 45.36 -0.39 7.16
C ILE A 521 46.27 -1.02 6.09
N GLY A 522 45.71 -1.85 5.19
CA GLY A 522 46.47 -2.44 4.08
C GLY A 522 46.83 -1.41 3.00
N GLU A 523 47.91 -1.66 2.25
CA GLU A 523 48.31 -0.82 1.09
C GLU A 523 47.31 -0.85 -0.06
N HIS A 524 46.49 -1.92 -0.13
CA HIS A 524 45.43 -2.12 -1.14
C HIS A 524 44.07 -2.21 -0.47
N PRO A 525 42.96 -1.94 -1.18
CA PRO A 525 41.61 -2.17 -0.66
C PRO A 525 41.44 -3.59 -0.08
N PRO A 526 40.46 -3.82 0.82
CA PRO A 526 40.17 -5.15 1.34
C PRO A 526 40.03 -6.19 0.24
N ALA A 527 40.72 -7.32 0.35
CA ALA A 527 40.70 -8.37 -0.66
C ALA A 527 39.34 -9.08 -0.67
N VAL A 528 38.71 -9.18 -1.82
CA VAL A 528 37.43 -9.87 -2.02
C VAL A 528 37.66 -11.16 -2.78
N THR A 529 37.14 -12.27 -2.25
CA THR A 529 37.23 -13.60 -2.88
C THR A 529 35.83 -14.21 -3.02
N HIS A 530 35.62 -14.92 -4.13
CA HIS A 530 34.34 -15.56 -4.44
C HIS A 530 34.56 -17.07 -4.55
N TRP A 531 33.71 -17.85 -3.89
CA TRP A 531 33.71 -19.30 -3.91
C TRP A 531 32.32 -19.81 -4.30
N ILE A 532 32.25 -20.59 -5.37
CA ILE A 532 31.01 -21.23 -5.79
C ILE A 532 31.04 -22.67 -5.29
N ALA A 533 29.94 -23.12 -4.69
CA ALA A 533 29.85 -24.48 -4.19
C ALA A 533 30.03 -25.48 -5.34
N ALA A 534 31.01 -26.39 -5.18
CA ALA A 534 31.22 -27.46 -6.15
C ALA A 534 29.98 -28.37 -6.18
N ARG A 535 29.43 -28.62 -7.36
CA ARG A 535 28.43 -29.67 -7.52
C ARG A 535 29.10 -31.03 -7.33
N ASN A 536 28.51 -31.90 -6.55
CA ASN A 536 28.88 -33.30 -6.56
C ASN A 536 28.63 -33.79 -8.01
N GLY A 537 29.72 -34.15 -8.70
CA GLY A 537 29.61 -34.60 -10.08
C GLY A 537 28.64 -35.79 -10.17
N GLU A 538 27.59 -35.66 -10.97
CA GLU A 538 26.88 -36.77 -11.58
C GLU A 538 27.71 -37.34 -12.74
#